data_9640a0aa6c5b6a99b8e57aa53b11a8cc
#
_entry.id   9640a0aa6c5b6a99b8e57aa53b11a8cc
#
_cell.length_a   1.000
_cell.length_b   1.000
_cell.length_c   1.000
_cell.angle_alpha   90.00
_cell.angle_beta   90.00
_cell.angle_gamma   90.00
#
_symmetry.space_group_name_H-M   'P 1'
#
loop_
_entity.id
_entity.type
_entity.pdbx_description
1 polymer ?
#
loop_
_entity_poly.entity_id
_entity_poly.type
_entity_poly.pdbx_seq_one_letter_code
_entity_poly.pdbx_strand_id
1 'polypeptide(L)'
;MGVFKIKADQLAWIGSAADDPNDLCLHGHVAVQFGDIVLEDHGTVSATALYLLKTLTEDKVMAYNDIQMIPSCGHFLIANVDLTEVQISGCDTGTDWSTIHEGDHIRFVLPSGHEELVTLRDYRYEVLDFAKSVKRFYDACTPKEVRADEFERNGYIAFWNEWQRRYNEGLMLLSLETGREMELSHDGLHYFVSHKGVDVEWSLYCEESKELQIYPGQKIFYEKAHLGDKLLRDEIANINFEAIL
;
A
#
# COMPACT_ATOMS: atom_id res chain seq x y z
N MET A 1 22.21 3.62 10.17
CA MET A 1 21.00 3.07 9.52
C MET A 1 20.21 4.26 9.06
N GLY A 2 19.84 4.31 7.80
CA GLY A 2 19.13 5.43 7.21
C GLY A 2 17.73 5.63 7.79
N VAL A 3 17.15 6.78 7.52
CA VAL A 3 15.81 7.14 7.98
C VAL A 3 14.94 7.41 6.75
N PHE A 4 13.78 6.77 6.70
CA PHE A 4 12.69 7.14 5.80
C PHE A 4 11.47 7.53 6.63
N LYS A 5 10.92 8.71 6.38
CA LYS A 5 9.68 9.18 6.99
C LYS A 5 8.83 9.88 5.94
N ILE A 6 7.52 9.70 6.03
CA ILE A 6 6.59 10.42 5.16
C ILE A 6 5.39 10.90 5.96
N LYS A 7 4.93 12.10 5.64
CA LYS A 7 3.70 12.67 6.20
C LYS A 7 3.01 13.52 5.15
N ALA A 8 1.71 13.67 5.31
CA ALA A 8 0.94 14.69 4.60
C ALA A 8 0.17 15.55 5.60
N ASP A 9 0.07 16.81 5.27
CA ASP A 9 -0.75 17.79 5.99
C ASP A 9 -1.51 18.69 5.01
N GLN A 10 -2.30 19.64 5.52
CA GLN A 10 -3.15 20.51 4.70
C GLN A 10 -4.05 19.73 3.74
N LEU A 11 -4.53 18.57 4.20
CA LEU A 11 -5.37 17.69 3.39
C LEU A 11 -6.68 18.38 3.01
N ALA A 12 -6.99 18.40 1.71
CA ALA A 12 -8.16 19.05 1.16
C ALA A 12 -8.60 18.40 -0.16
N TRP A 13 -9.84 18.64 -0.53
CA TRP A 13 -10.40 18.37 -1.83
C TRP A 13 -10.18 19.57 -2.76
N ILE A 14 -10.54 19.45 -4.04
CA ILE A 14 -10.37 20.50 -5.04
C ILE A 14 -10.93 21.85 -4.54
N GLY A 15 -10.26 22.94 -4.88
CA GLY A 15 -10.67 24.26 -4.40
C GLY A 15 -10.49 24.48 -2.90
N SER A 16 -9.71 23.64 -2.21
CA SER A 16 -9.49 23.68 -0.75
C SER A 16 -10.76 23.41 0.08
N ALA A 17 -11.73 22.70 -0.49
CA ALA A 17 -12.91 22.27 0.24
C ALA A 17 -12.54 21.29 1.36
N ALA A 18 -13.18 21.43 2.52
CA ALA A 18 -13.00 20.50 3.64
C ALA A 18 -13.62 19.12 3.36
N ASP A 19 -14.70 19.09 2.60
CA ASP A 19 -15.34 17.87 2.10
C ASP A 19 -15.97 18.15 0.73
N ASP A 20 -15.76 17.24 -0.22
CA ASP A 20 -16.36 17.29 -1.56
C ASP A 20 -16.61 15.86 -2.05
N PRO A 21 -17.88 15.42 -2.13
CA PRO A 21 -18.19 14.07 -2.58
C PRO A 21 -17.87 13.82 -4.07
N ASN A 22 -17.69 14.86 -4.88
CA ASN A 22 -17.43 14.74 -6.32
C ASN A 22 -15.93 14.71 -6.66
N ASP A 23 -15.04 15.13 -5.76
CA ASP A 23 -13.60 15.01 -5.97
C ASP A 23 -13.12 13.64 -5.48
N LEU A 24 -12.55 12.84 -6.37
CA LEU A 24 -12.05 11.49 -6.09
C LEU A 24 -10.59 11.48 -5.62
N CYS A 25 -9.87 12.60 -5.75
CA CYS A 25 -8.44 12.70 -5.51
C CYS A 25 -8.14 13.59 -4.30
N LEU A 26 -7.56 13.01 -3.25
CA LEU A 26 -7.13 13.77 -2.09
C LEU A 26 -5.86 14.56 -2.41
N HIS A 27 -5.87 15.84 -2.12
CA HIS A 27 -4.74 16.77 -2.29
C HIS A 27 -4.16 17.17 -0.93
N GLY A 28 -2.91 17.66 -0.93
CA GLY A 28 -2.27 18.17 0.26
C GLY A 28 -0.79 18.45 0.07
N HIS A 29 -0.15 18.87 1.14
CA HIS A 29 1.29 19.01 1.22
C HIS A 29 1.88 17.69 1.71
N VAL A 30 2.87 17.15 0.99
CA VAL A 30 3.58 15.91 1.33
C VAL A 30 5.04 16.25 1.61
N ALA A 31 5.55 15.77 2.74
CA ALA A 31 6.96 15.86 3.11
C ALA A 31 7.53 14.45 3.28
N VAL A 32 8.64 14.17 2.59
CA VAL A 32 9.36 12.89 2.63
C VAL A 32 10.80 13.13 3.08
N GLN A 33 11.23 12.43 4.12
CA GLN A 33 12.57 12.50 4.68
C GLN A 33 13.38 11.26 4.30
N PHE A 34 14.58 11.50 3.77
CA PHE A 34 15.61 10.51 3.45
C PHE A 34 16.89 10.87 4.21
N GLY A 35 17.14 10.22 5.35
CA GLY A 35 18.23 10.64 6.24
C GLY A 35 18.05 12.08 6.71
N ASP A 36 19.01 12.94 6.33
CA ASP A 36 18.98 14.39 6.62
C ASP A 36 18.33 15.23 5.50
N ILE A 37 17.93 14.61 4.39
CA ILE A 37 17.33 15.31 3.23
C ILE A 37 15.81 15.21 3.33
N VAL A 38 15.13 16.34 3.13
CA VAL A 38 13.67 16.41 3.03
C VAL A 38 13.29 16.91 1.64
N LEU A 39 12.40 16.18 0.99
CA LEU A 39 11.70 16.61 -0.21
C LEU A 39 10.26 16.96 0.16
N GLU A 40 9.76 18.07 -0.36
CA GLU A 40 8.40 18.55 -0.07
C GLU A 40 7.73 19.00 -1.36
N ASP A 41 6.43 18.69 -1.49
CA ASP A 41 5.63 19.15 -2.62
C ASP A 41 4.15 19.23 -2.25
N HIS A 42 3.40 20.03 -2.99
CA HIS A 42 1.94 20.02 -2.99
C HIS A 42 1.45 19.15 -4.15
N GLY A 43 0.70 18.10 -3.85
CA GLY A 43 0.28 17.17 -4.88
C GLY A 43 -0.91 16.29 -4.50
N THR A 44 -1.10 15.26 -5.28
CA THR A 44 -2.18 14.27 -5.08
C THR A 44 -1.75 13.23 -4.06
N VAL A 45 -2.14 13.43 -2.80
CA VAL A 45 -1.78 12.57 -1.66
C VAL A 45 -2.26 11.13 -1.83
N SER A 46 -3.46 10.94 -2.40
CA SER A 46 -4.00 9.60 -2.68
C SER A 46 -3.19 8.84 -3.71
N ALA A 47 -2.72 9.49 -4.77
CA ALA A 47 -1.83 8.89 -5.76
C ALA A 47 -0.47 8.53 -5.15
N THR A 48 0.13 9.45 -4.38
CA THR A 48 1.38 9.22 -3.65
C THR A 48 1.28 7.97 -2.77
N ALA A 49 0.20 7.83 -2.01
CA ALA A 49 0.01 6.68 -1.13
C ALA A 49 -0.10 5.36 -1.92
N LEU A 50 -0.83 5.34 -3.05
CA LEU A 50 -0.90 4.15 -3.89
C LEU A 50 0.46 3.79 -4.52
N TYR A 51 1.23 4.79 -4.99
CA TYR A 51 2.57 4.54 -5.53
C TYR A 51 3.52 3.99 -4.48
N LEU A 52 3.47 4.51 -3.25
CA LEU A 52 4.23 3.94 -2.13
C LEU A 52 3.81 2.50 -1.82
N LEU A 53 2.51 2.20 -1.84
CA LEU A 53 2.02 0.83 -1.65
C LEU A 53 2.54 -0.11 -2.77
N LYS A 54 2.62 0.34 -4.02
CA LYS A 54 3.24 -0.44 -5.12
C LYS A 54 4.71 -0.74 -4.84
N THR A 55 5.45 0.24 -4.33
CA THR A 55 6.87 0.06 -4.03
C THR A 55 7.17 -0.76 -2.78
N LEU A 56 6.17 -1.31 -2.08
CA LEU A 56 6.40 -2.32 -1.04
C LEU A 56 6.89 -3.66 -1.62
N THR A 57 6.61 -3.93 -2.90
CA THR A 57 6.95 -5.19 -3.57
C THR A 57 7.56 -5.01 -4.97
N GLU A 58 7.58 -3.80 -5.51
CA GLU A 58 8.04 -3.48 -6.86
C GLU A 58 9.11 -2.38 -6.84
N ASP A 59 10.12 -2.49 -7.69
CA ASP A 59 11.06 -1.41 -7.91
C ASP A 59 10.39 -0.27 -8.70
N LYS A 60 10.72 0.96 -8.31
CA LYS A 60 10.43 2.15 -9.10
C LYS A 60 11.75 2.86 -9.41
N VAL A 61 12.10 2.95 -10.66
CA VAL A 61 13.26 3.69 -11.13
C VAL A 61 12.79 4.98 -11.77
N MET A 62 13.34 6.08 -11.30
CA MET A 62 13.06 7.42 -11.83
C MET A 62 13.48 7.50 -13.31
N ALA A 63 12.55 7.90 -14.18
CA ALA A 63 12.80 8.08 -15.61
C ALA A 63 12.17 9.38 -16.13
N TYR A 64 12.70 9.89 -17.24
CA TYR A 64 12.16 11.08 -17.89
C TYR A 64 10.74 10.82 -18.43
N ASN A 65 9.79 11.69 -18.13
CA ASN A 65 8.37 11.56 -18.46
C ASN A 65 7.67 10.35 -17.82
N ASP A 66 8.19 9.86 -16.71
CA ASP A 66 7.53 8.82 -15.92
C ASP A 66 6.66 9.44 -14.83
N ILE A 67 5.92 8.58 -14.14
CA ILE A 67 5.07 8.93 -13.00
C ILE A 67 5.94 9.35 -11.82
N GLN A 68 5.67 10.52 -11.24
CA GLN A 68 6.34 11.00 -10.04
C GLN A 68 5.75 10.35 -8.79
N MET A 69 6.56 10.15 -7.76
CA MET A 69 6.11 9.61 -6.48
C MET A 69 5.16 10.56 -5.73
N ILE A 70 5.35 11.89 -5.89
CA ILE A 70 4.39 12.92 -5.46
C ILE A 70 3.94 13.67 -6.72
N PRO A 71 2.90 13.22 -7.43
CA PRO A 71 2.42 13.89 -8.63
C PRO A 71 1.69 15.19 -8.27
N SER A 72 1.97 16.28 -9.00
CA SER A 72 1.27 17.57 -8.80
C SER A 72 -0.23 17.46 -9.09
N CYS A 73 -0.62 16.58 -10.01
CA CYS A 73 -2.00 16.19 -10.26
C CYS A 73 -2.05 14.70 -10.67
N GLY A 74 -3.18 14.05 -10.44
CA GLY A 74 -3.34 12.62 -10.74
C GLY A 74 -4.81 12.27 -10.72
N HIS A 75 -5.59 12.95 -11.57
CA HIS A 75 -7.05 12.88 -11.53
C HIS A 75 -7.66 11.91 -12.56
N PHE A 76 -6.89 11.41 -13.53
CA PHE A 76 -7.36 10.37 -14.44
C PHE A 76 -6.96 9.00 -13.90
N LEU A 77 -7.96 8.25 -13.48
CA LEU A 77 -7.81 6.87 -13.00
C LEU A 77 -8.20 5.93 -14.14
N ILE A 78 -7.23 5.25 -14.73
CA ILE A 78 -7.42 4.37 -15.90
C ILE A 78 -7.36 2.92 -15.41
N ALA A 79 -8.52 2.27 -15.33
CA ALA A 79 -8.61 0.88 -14.89
C ALA A 79 -8.09 -0.11 -15.93
N ASN A 80 -7.51 -1.22 -15.47
CA ASN A 80 -7.36 -2.42 -16.30
C ASN A 80 -8.73 -3.12 -16.49
N VAL A 81 -8.76 -4.13 -17.37
CA VAL A 81 -10.01 -4.84 -17.73
C VAL A 81 -10.70 -5.49 -16.53
N ASP A 82 -9.92 -6.02 -15.60
CA ASP A 82 -10.41 -6.77 -14.44
C ASP A 82 -10.69 -5.88 -13.22
N LEU A 83 -10.49 -4.57 -13.34
CA LEU A 83 -10.63 -3.58 -12.28
C LEU A 83 -9.75 -3.86 -11.04
N THR A 84 -8.62 -4.50 -11.22
CA THR A 84 -7.70 -4.89 -10.14
C THR A 84 -6.50 -3.97 -10.03
N GLU A 85 -6.23 -3.17 -11.06
CA GLU A 85 -5.11 -2.24 -11.15
C GLU A 85 -5.52 -0.94 -11.82
N VAL A 86 -4.89 0.15 -11.41
CA VAL A 86 -5.13 1.48 -11.96
C VAL A 86 -3.83 2.13 -12.42
N GLN A 87 -3.86 2.71 -13.61
CA GLN A 87 -2.87 3.68 -14.04
C GLN A 87 -3.40 5.08 -13.71
N ILE A 88 -2.64 5.84 -12.92
CA ILE A 88 -2.99 7.23 -12.61
C ILE A 88 -2.26 8.11 -13.60
N SER A 89 -3.00 8.98 -14.28
CA SER A 89 -2.46 9.93 -15.26
C SER A 89 -2.83 11.36 -14.88
N GLY A 90 -1.88 12.25 -15.07
CA GLY A 90 -2.04 13.66 -14.76
C GLY A 90 -0.94 14.49 -15.41
N CYS A 91 -0.54 15.60 -14.76
CA CYS A 91 0.58 16.41 -15.22
C CYS A 91 1.90 15.64 -15.03
N ASP A 92 2.87 15.91 -15.90
CA ASP A 92 4.23 15.37 -15.84
C ASP A 92 5.15 16.18 -14.89
N THR A 93 4.55 16.77 -13.84
CA THR A 93 5.21 17.59 -12.83
C THR A 93 4.99 17.00 -11.44
N GLY A 94 5.94 17.23 -10.54
CA GLY A 94 5.92 16.72 -9.19
C GLY A 94 7.30 16.31 -8.70
N THR A 95 7.36 15.78 -7.50
CA THR A 95 8.60 15.31 -6.88
C THR A 95 8.76 13.80 -7.05
N ASP A 96 9.96 13.37 -7.47
CA ASP A 96 10.25 11.97 -7.77
C ASP A 96 11.54 11.47 -7.13
N TRP A 97 11.63 10.15 -6.95
CA TRP A 97 12.82 9.41 -6.53
C TRP A 97 12.72 7.95 -6.97
N SER A 98 13.86 7.25 -7.02
CA SER A 98 13.89 5.80 -7.22
C SER A 98 13.78 5.06 -5.89
N THR A 99 13.04 3.94 -5.89
CA THR A 99 12.90 3.00 -4.78
C THR A 99 13.30 1.62 -5.29
N ILE A 100 14.41 1.06 -4.81
CA ILE A 100 15.04 -0.14 -5.36
C ILE A 100 15.21 -1.16 -4.23
N HIS A 101 14.74 -2.38 -4.43
CA HIS A 101 14.89 -3.48 -3.45
C HIS A 101 16.29 -4.07 -3.52
N GLU A 102 16.96 -4.14 -2.38
CA GLU A 102 18.27 -4.77 -2.20
C GLU A 102 18.25 -5.76 -1.03
N GLY A 103 17.71 -6.95 -1.27
CA GLY A 103 17.55 -7.96 -0.22
C GLY A 103 16.54 -7.52 0.85
N ASP A 104 17.00 -7.33 2.08
CA ASP A 104 16.21 -6.84 3.21
C ASP A 104 16.26 -5.31 3.39
N HIS A 105 16.74 -4.59 2.37
CA HIS A 105 16.84 -3.13 2.35
C HIS A 105 16.14 -2.53 1.13
N ILE A 106 15.82 -1.25 1.26
CA ILE A 106 15.42 -0.36 0.17
C ILE A 106 16.53 0.68 -0.01
N ARG A 107 17.03 0.80 -1.24
CA ARG A 107 17.88 1.90 -1.66
C ARG A 107 17.06 2.95 -2.39
N PHE A 108 17.03 4.15 -1.85
CA PHE A 108 16.49 5.34 -2.51
C PHE A 108 17.58 6.03 -3.30
N VAL A 109 17.22 6.54 -4.48
CA VAL A 109 18.08 7.42 -5.28
C VAL A 109 17.31 8.70 -5.58
N LEU A 110 17.81 9.82 -5.06
CA LEU A 110 17.17 11.13 -5.22
C LEU A 110 17.60 11.82 -6.52
N PRO A 111 16.85 12.83 -7.02
CA PRO A 111 17.24 13.59 -8.22
C PRO A 111 18.62 14.26 -8.12
N SER A 112 19.08 14.55 -6.92
CA SER A 112 20.41 15.08 -6.64
C SER A 112 21.55 14.06 -6.83
N GLY A 113 21.22 12.78 -7.00
CA GLY A 113 22.16 11.66 -6.96
C GLY A 113 22.51 11.19 -5.53
N HIS A 114 21.90 11.78 -4.50
CA HIS A 114 22.03 11.26 -3.13
C HIS A 114 21.34 9.90 -3.01
N GLU A 115 21.99 8.99 -2.30
CA GLU A 115 21.44 7.67 -2.00
C GLU A 115 21.22 7.50 -0.50
N GLU A 116 20.13 6.87 -0.12
CA GLU A 116 19.81 6.51 1.26
C GLU A 116 19.39 5.03 1.32
N LEU A 117 19.87 4.31 2.33
CA LEU A 117 19.59 2.89 2.52
C LEU A 117 18.83 2.67 3.85
N VAL A 118 17.64 2.09 3.78
CA VAL A 118 16.79 1.77 4.95
C VAL A 118 16.40 0.31 4.93
N THR A 119 16.03 -0.25 6.09
CA THR A 119 15.49 -1.61 6.10
C THR A 119 14.14 -1.67 5.41
N LEU A 120 13.88 -2.76 4.69
CA LEU A 120 12.58 -2.99 4.05
C LEU A 120 11.44 -3.00 5.09
N ARG A 121 11.72 -3.52 6.29
CA ARG A 121 10.78 -3.51 7.42
C ARG A 121 10.37 -2.09 7.84
N ASP A 122 11.35 -1.21 8.07
CA ASP A 122 11.07 0.16 8.52
C ASP A 122 10.36 0.95 7.40
N TYR A 123 10.72 0.70 6.14
CA TYR A 123 10.03 1.24 4.98
C TYR A 123 8.56 0.80 4.92
N ARG A 124 8.28 -0.51 5.04
CA ARG A 124 6.92 -1.04 5.08
C ARG A 124 6.08 -0.41 6.17
N TYR A 125 6.66 -0.28 7.36
CA TYR A 125 5.96 0.33 8.49
C TYR A 125 5.52 1.78 8.17
N GLU A 126 6.42 2.61 7.69
CA GLU A 126 6.14 4.01 7.35
C GLU A 126 5.11 4.15 6.22
N VAL A 127 5.25 3.34 5.17
CA VAL A 127 4.31 3.37 4.04
C VAL A 127 2.91 2.94 4.46
N LEU A 128 2.79 1.86 5.24
CA LEU A 128 1.49 1.38 5.71
C LEU A 128 0.83 2.36 6.67
N ASP A 129 1.59 3.01 7.56
CA ASP A 129 1.04 4.04 8.46
C ASP A 129 0.57 5.27 7.68
N PHE A 130 1.34 5.71 6.71
CA PHE A 130 0.96 6.79 5.80
C PHE A 130 -0.31 6.45 5.02
N ALA A 131 -0.36 5.30 4.34
CA ALA A 131 -1.54 4.84 3.61
C ALA A 131 -2.78 4.74 4.52
N LYS A 132 -2.62 4.20 5.72
CA LYS A 132 -3.69 4.14 6.73
C LYS A 132 -4.20 5.53 7.11
N SER A 133 -3.32 6.52 7.24
CA SER A 133 -3.70 7.90 7.56
C SER A 133 -4.54 8.53 6.43
N VAL A 134 -4.14 8.30 5.19
CA VAL A 134 -4.87 8.74 3.98
C VAL A 134 -6.24 8.08 3.90
N LYS A 135 -6.32 6.76 4.09
CA LYS A 135 -7.60 6.03 4.09
C LYS A 135 -8.55 6.53 5.16
N ARG A 136 -8.04 6.79 6.39
CA ARG A 136 -8.85 7.36 7.48
C ARG A 136 -9.45 8.73 7.13
N PHE A 137 -8.73 9.54 6.37
CA PHE A 137 -9.26 10.82 5.91
C PHE A 137 -10.45 10.63 4.97
N TYR A 138 -10.33 9.71 3.99
CA TYR A 138 -11.45 9.35 3.12
C TYR A 138 -12.66 8.83 3.91
N ASP A 139 -12.43 7.95 4.89
CA ASP A 139 -13.49 7.33 5.70
C ASP A 139 -14.20 8.33 6.61
N ALA A 140 -13.56 9.44 6.95
CA ALA A 140 -14.13 10.52 7.75
C ALA A 140 -14.94 11.54 6.93
N CYS A 141 -14.81 11.51 5.60
CA CYS A 141 -15.54 12.39 4.69
C CYS A 141 -16.86 11.77 4.22
N THR A 142 -17.69 12.58 3.58
CA THR A 142 -18.88 12.09 2.86
C THR A 142 -18.47 11.06 1.79
N PRO A 143 -19.18 9.93 1.68
CA PRO A 143 -18.90 8.94 0.64
C PRO A 143 -18.88 9.57 -0.74
N LYS A 144 -17.92 9.16 -1.56
CA LYS A 144 -17.73 9.74 -2.89
C LYS A 144 -18.88 9.40 -3.83
N GLU A 145 -19.39 10.42 -4.50
CA GLU A 145 -20.39 10.30 -5.56
C GLU A 145 -19.69 9.99 -6.88
N VAL A 146 -19.49 8.69 -7.13
CA VAL A 146 -18.89 8.25 -8.39
C VAL A 146 -19.88 8.48 -9.52
N ARG A 147 -19.50 9.29 -10.50
CA ARG A 147 -20.35 9.68 -11.62
C ARG A 147 -20.86 8.46 -12.40
N ALA A 148 -21.95 8.66 -13.15
CA ALA A 148 -22.52 7.63 -14.03
C ALA A 148 -21.59 7.26 -15.22
N ASP A 149 -20.54 8.05 -15.47
CA ASP A 149 -19.52 7.75 -16.46
C ASP A 149 -18.79 6.46 -16.08
N GLU A 150 -18.76 5.52 -17.04
CA GLU A 150 -18.19 4.20 -16.82
C GLU A 150 -16.66 4.26 -16.62
N PHE A 151 -15.98 5.16 -17.31
CA PHE A 151 -14.53 5.31 -17.22
C PHE A 151 -14.13 5.79 -15.81
N GLU A 152 -14.74 6.87 -15.31
CA GLU A 152 -14.47 7.39 -13.96
C GLU A 152 -14.82 6.37 -12.87
N ARG A 153 -15.97 5.71 -13.01
CA ARG A 153 -16.42 4.66 -12.07
C ARG A 153 -15.44 3.49 -12.00
N ASN A 154 -15.06 2.94 -13.15
CA ASN A 154 -14.15 1.80 -13.22
C ASN A 154 -12.76 2.18 -12.70
N GLY A 155 -12.26 3.37 -13.02
CA GLY A 155 -11.01 3.89 -12.49
C GLY A 155 -11.01 3.99 -10.97
N TYR A 156 -12.07 4.50 -10.36
CA TYR A 156 -12.18 4.62 -8.91
C TYR A 156 -12.33 3.26 -8.22
N ILE A 157 -13.06 2.31 -8.81
CA ILE A 157 -13.16 0.93 -8.32
C ILE A 157 -11.79 0.27 -8.36
N ALA A 158 -11.08 0.35 -9.49
CA ALA A 158 -9.75 -0.23 -9.65
C ALA A 158 -8.74 0.37 -8.67
N PHE A 159 -8.81 1.68 -8.41
CA PHE A 159 -7.97 2.36 -7.43
C PHE A 159 -8.10 1.73 -6.03
N TRP A 160 -9.32 1.53 -5.55
CA TRP A 160 -9.53 0.96 -4.22
C TRP A 160 -9.28 -0.54 -4.15
N ASN A 161 -9.53 -1.27 -5.23
CA ASN A 161 -9.19 -2.69 -5.32
C ASN A 161 -7.67 -2.90 -5.28
N GLU A 162 -6.91 -2.12 -6.05
CA GLU A 162 -5.46 -2.16 -6.01
C GLU A 162 -4.91 -1.72 -4.64
N TRP A 163 -5.45 -0.64 -4.08
CA TRP A 163 -5.10 -0.18 -2.75
C TRP A 163 -5.28 -1.28 -1.70
N GLN A 164 -6.46 -1.90 -1.65
CA GLN A 164 -6.76 -2.95 -0.67
C GLN A 164 -5.81 -4.12 -0.81
N ARG A 165 -5.58 -4.58 -2.04
CA ARG A 165 -4.64 -5.67 -2.33
C ARG A 165 -3.23 -5.34 -1.85
N ARG A 166 -2.69 -4.18 -2.24
CA ARG A 166 -1.32 -3.75 -1.90
C ARG A 166 -1.15 -3.49 -0.40
N TYR A 167 -2.16 -2.89 0.23
CA TYR A 167 -2.15 -2.63 1.66
C TYR A 167 -2.17 -3.94 2.46
N ASN A 168 -3.04 -4.86 2.13
CA ASN A 168 -3.14 -6.17 2.76
C ASN A 168 -1.87 -7.00 2.57
N GLU A 169 -1.29 -6.99 1.37
CA GLU A 169 -0.02 -7.66 1.08
C GLU A 169 1.11 -7.09 1.94
N GLY A 170 1.25 -5.77 1.98
CA GLY A 170 2.25 -5.11 2.82
C GLY A 170 2.06 -5.42 4.30
N LEU A 171 0.81 -5.44 4.79
CA LEU A 171 0.48 -5.73 6.17
C LEU A 171 0.81 -7.19 6.55
N MET A 172 0.47 -8.14 5.67
CA MET A 172 0.83 -9.56 5.82
C MET A 172 2.35 -9.73 5.90
N LEU A 173 3.09 -9.18 4.92
CA LEU A 173 4.54 -9.29 4.87
C LEU A 173 5.22 -8.66 6.08
N LEU A 174 4.77 -7.49 6.54
CA LEU A 174 5.28 -6.85 7.74
C LEU A 174 5.00 -7.69 8.99
N SER A 175 3.81 -8.26 9.11
CA SER A 175 3.42 -9.09 10.26
C SER A 175 4.26 -10.37 10.32
N LEU A 176 4.47 -11.03 9.18
CA LEU A 176 5.33 -12.21 9.08
C LEU A 176 6.78 -11.88 9.44
N GLU A 177 7.32 -10.79 8.91
CA GLU A 177 8.70 -10.34 9.16
C GLU A 177 8.95 -9.97 10.63
N THR A 178 7.94 -9.41 11.29
CA THR A 178 8.03 -8.98 12.70
C THR A 178 7.57 -10.04 13.70
N GLY A 179 7.14 -11.21 13.23
CA GLY A 179 6.66 -12.29 14.09
C GLY A 179 5.35 -11.94 14.80
N ARG A 180 4.44 -11.26 14.13
CA ARG A 180 3.11 -10.97 14.67
C ARG A 180 2.12 -12.05 14.28
N GLU A 181 1.40 -12.54 15.26
CA GLU A 181 0.27 -13.42 15.04
C GLU A 181 -0.93 -12.62 14.51
N MET A 182 -1.80 -13.27 13.74
CA MET A 182 -2.91 -12.58 13.09
C MET A 182 -4.21 -13.39 13.20
N GLU A 183 -5.32 -12.67 13.37
CA GLU A 183 -6.66 -13.20 13.15
C GLU A 183 -7.18 -12.65 11.84
N LEU A 184 -7.62 -13.55 10.95
CA LEU A 184 -8.05 -13.23 9.60
C LEU A 184 -9.46 -13.77 9.36
N SER A 185 -10.24 -13.09 8.52
CA SER A 185 -11.45 -13.70 7.95
C SER A 185 -11.43 -13.65 6.42
N HIS A 186 -11.97 -14.70 5.79
CA HIS A 186 -12.09 -14.84 4.35
C HIS A 186 -13.28 -15.73 4.01
N ASP A 187 -14.16 -15.30 3.13
CA ASP A 187 -15.37 -16.01 2.70
C ASP A 187 -16.24 -16.52 3.88
N GLY A 188 -16.28 -15.74 4.98
CA GLY A 188 -17.05 -16.08 6.19
C GLY A 188 -16.41 -17.12 7.09
N LEU A 189 -15.17 -17.54 6.81
CA LEU A 189 -14.36 -18.42 7.64
C LEU A 189 -13.33 -17.61 8.43
N HIS A 190 -13.00 -18.09 9.65
CA HIS A 190 -12.01 -17.45 10.52
C HIS A 190 -10.73 -18.27 10.58
N TYR A 191 -9.60 -17.57 10.50
CA TYR A 191 -8.27 -18.16 10.46
C TYR A 191 -7.36 -17.51 11.50
N PHE A 192 -6.55 -18.34 12.16
CA PHE A 192 -5.50 -17.91 13.08
C PHE A 192 -4.14 -18.22 12.48
N VAL A 193 -3.31 -17.19 12.36
CA VAL A 193 -1.92 -17.31 11.95
C VAL A 193 -1.06 -17.20 13.19
N SER A 194 -0.24 -18.21 13.47
CA SER A 194 0.68 -18.22 14.60
C SER A 194 2.03 -18.82 14.21
N HIS A 195 3.05 -18.68 15.07
CA HIS A 195 4.39 -19.18 14.79
C HIS A 195 5.12 -19.68 16.05
N LYS A 196 6.14 -20.53 15.85
CA LYS A 196 7.10 -20.96 16.90
C LYS A 196 8.46 -20.25 16.80
N GLY A 197 8.55 -19.20 15.99
CA GLY A 197 9.73 -18.43 15.64
C GLY A 197 9.67 -18.05 14.17
N VAL A 198 10.05 -16.80 13.84
CA VAL A 198 9.84 -16.20 12.51
C VAL A 198 10.39 -17.08 11.37
N ASP A 199 11.58 -17.61 11.53
CA ASP A 199 12.25 -18.46 10.53
C ASP A 199 12.11 -19.97 10.81
N VAL A 200 11.29 -20.38 11.81
CA VAL A 200 11.19 -21.77 12.23
C VAL A 200 9.92 -22.41 11.68
N GLU A 201 8.76 -21.97 12.13
CA GLU A 201 7.49 -22.59 11.80
C GLU A 201 6.36 -21.58 11.87
N TRP A 202 5.55 -21.54 10.85
CA TRP A 202 4.29 -20.79 10.79
C TRP A 202 3.13 -21.75 10.60
N SER A 203 2.00 -21.42 11.19
CA SER A 203 0.78 -22.23 11.09
C SER A 203 -0.42 -21.36 10.74
N LEU A 204 -1.35 -21.96 9.99
CA LEU A 204 -2.66 -21.42 9.67
C LEU A 204 -3.71 -22.41 10.16
N TYR A 205 -4.56 -21.98 11.08
CA TYR A 205 -5.66 -22.78 11.61
C TYR A 205 -6.99 -22.17 11.19
N CYS A 206 -7.88 -22.98 10.58
CA CYS A 206 -9.24 -22.59 10.27
C CYS A 206 -10.19 -23.03 11.40
N GLU A 207 -10.95 -22.08 11.96
CA GLU A 207 -11.81 -22.36 13.10
C GLU A 207 -12.96 -23.29 12.73
N GLU A 208 -13.60 -23.10 11.59
CA GLU A 208 -14.79 -23.84 11.17
C GLU A 208 -14.46 -25.25 10.71
N SER A 209 -13.45 -25.43 9.86
CA SER A 209 -13.05 -26.75 9.35
C SER A 209 -12.15 -27.54 10.31
N LYS A 210 -11.60 -26.90 11.35
CA LYS A 210 -10.59 -27.43 12.28
C LYS A 210 -9.30 -27.88 11.56
N GLU A 211 -9.07 -27.40 10.34
CA GLU A 211 -7.88 -27.69 9.56
C GLU A 211 -6.69 -26.89 10.11
N LEU A 212 -5.54 -27.55 10.23
CA LEU A 212 -4.27 -26.95 10.61
C LEU A 212 -3.23 -27.19 9.51
N GLN A 213 -2.67 -26.12 8.99
CA GLN A 213 -1.57 -26.15 8.02
C GLN A 213 -0.30 -25.67 8.71
N ILE A 214 0.85 -26.30 8.43
CA ILE A 214 2.13 -25.96 9.06
C ILE A 214 3.19 -25.82 7.98
N TYR A 215 3.99 -24.74 8.08
CA TYR A 215 4.99 -24.37 7.07
C TYR A 215 6.33 -24.01 7.71
N PRO A 216 7.47 -24.44 7.12
CA PRO A 216 8.80 -24.07 7.61
C PRO A 216 9.15 -22.62 7.19
N GLY A 217 9.10 -21.69 8.15
CA GLY A 217 9.46 -20.29 7.95
C GLY A 217 8.42 -19.45 7.19
N GLN A 218 8.55 -18.14 7.34
CA GLN A 218 7.61 -17.14 6.84
C GLN A 218 7.45 -17.15 5.30
N LYS A 219 8.55 -17.36 4.57
CA LYS A 219 8.53 -17.35 3.10
C LYS A 219 7.66 -18.48 2.55
N ILE A 220 7.87 -19.70 3.03
CA ILE A 220 7.10 -20.86 2.59
C ILE A 220 5.64 -20.73 3.02
N PHE A 221 5.38 -20.20 4.21
CA PHE A 221 4.02 -19.86 4.64
C PHE A 221 3.33 -18.95 3.61
N TYR A 222 3.91 -17.79 3.30
CA TYR A 222 3.32 -16.83 2.37
C TYR A 222 3.10 -17.42 0.97
N GLU A 223 4.05 -18.24 0.49
CA GLU A 223 3.97 -18.85 -0.85
C GLU A 223 2.98 -20.01 -0.95
N LYS A 224 2.69 -20.71 0.15
CA LYS A 224 2.03 -22.02 0.12
C LYS A 224 0.79 -22.15 1.00
N ALA A 225 0.51 -21.22 1.92
CA ALA A 225 -0.69 -21.30 2.76
C ALA A 225 -1.96 -21.16 1.91
N HIS A 226 -3.00 -21.89 2.31
CA HIS A 226 -4.28 -21.94 1.59
C HIS A 226 -5.43 -21.48 2.50
N LEU A 227 -6.33 -20.70 1.93
CA LEU A 227 -7.64 -20.39 2.48
C LEU A 227 -8.67 -21.26 1.73
N GLY A 228 -9.08 -22.37 2.35
CA GLY A 228 -9.79 -23.40 1.63
C GLY A 228 -8.94 -24.02 0.52
N ASP A 229 -9.40 -23.97 -0.72
CA ASP A 229 -8.72 -24.50 -1.91
C ASP A 229 -7.86 -23.46 -2.67
N LYS A 230 -7.85 -22.20 -2.22
CA LYS A 230 -7.15 -21.11 -2.87
C LYS A 230 -5.87 -20.71 -2.10
N LEU A 231 -4.83 -20.28 -2.81
CA LEU A 231 -3.63 -19.74 -2.16
C LEU A 231 -3.92 -18.44 -1.42
N LEU A 232 -3.45 -18.34 -0.19
CA LEU A 232 -3.61 -17.14 0.64
C LEU A 232 -3.14 -15.86 -0.08
N ARG A 233 -1.98 -15.92 -0.73
CA ARG A 233 -1.41 -14.78 -1.45
C ARG A 233 -2.28 -14.32 -2.63
N ASP A 234 -2.99 -15.24 -3.29
CA ASP A 234 -3.85 -14.94 -4.44
C ASP A 234 -5.18 -14.33 -3.98
N GLU A 235 -5.59 -14.62 -2.74
CA GLU A 235 -6.79 -14.07 -2.11
C GLU A 235 -6.51 -12.84 -1.20
N ILE A 236 -5.30 -12.33 -1.18
CA ILE A 236 -4.85 -11.30 -0.24
C ILE A 236 -5.75 -10.04 -0.24
N ALA A 237 -6.32 -9.67 -1.39
CA ALA A 237 -7.24 -8.55 -1.51
C ALA A 237 -8.55 -8.76 -0.75
N ASN A 238 -8.97 -10.03 -0.58
CA ASN A 238 -10.26 -10.43 -0.01
C ASN A 238 -10.14 -10.81 1.48
N ILE A 239 -8.95 -10.72 2.06
CA ILE A 239 -8.70 -11.01 3.48
C ILE A 239 -9.07 -9.79 4.32
N ASN A 240 -9.83 -10.00 5.40
CA ASN A 240 -9.97 -9.03 6.45
C ASN A 240 -9.01 -9.38 7.61
N PHE A 241 -8.20 -8.43 8.02
CA PHE A 241 -7.37 -8.54 9.23
C PHE A 241 -8.21 -8.11 10.43
N GLU A 242 -8.70 -9.06 11.23
CA GLU A 242 -9.51 -8.81 12.42
C GLU A 242 -8.63 -8.30 13.57
N ALA A 243 -7.46 -8.93 13.75
CA ALA A 243 -6.47 -8.52 14.73
C ALA A 243 -5.04 -8.83 14.25
N ILE A 244 -4.07 -8.03 14.73
CA ILE A 244 -2.63 -8.27 14.62
C ILE A 244 -2.07 -8.14 16.04
N LEU A 245 -1.53 -9.23 16.57
CA LEU A 245 -1.15 -9.42 17.96
C LEU A 245 0.34 -9.20 18.21
#